data_702e645bb0c71c75f9f26735bbb4c593
#
_entry.id   702e645bb0c71c75f9f26735bbb4c593
#
_cell.length_a   1.000
_cell.length_b   1.000
_cell.length_c   1.000
_cell.angle_alpha   90.00
_cell.angle_beta   90.00
_cell.angle_gamma   90.00
#
_symmetry.space_group_name_H-M   'P 1'
#
loop_
_entity.id
_entity.type
_entity.pdbx_description
1 polymer ?
#
loop_
_entity_poly.entity_id
_entity_poly.type
_entity_poly.pdbx_seq_one_letter_code
_entity_poly.pdbx_strand_id
1 'polypeptide(L)'
;MFSHISDTHLGLAQYGLEERENDIYGTFNEAVDTSIKEHVDFVIFAGDIFHVPNPSGTAILQMANALRRLKEGGIESFFVLGEHDISRIRSTPVPYVYHNLRFAKYIGDGKPYLHKDIFLAGFDKIRKSELQNFHERFAQVDKAAREHKGHKILVMHQGITEINEFAGELGSADMPKNFTYYAMGHLHDRFLKRFSHLGGPVAYPGSIELTTSEGIKDAQKGFYMVDVSSAEPNPNWVRLQTRPQIAERAEFANLDEAITQVLQKIATLDKKPIVELRISGQDIAPDIVQAQMARLAANTLYCTWKIMHADKNNSSVLSERPTNIDEELIRLASSALGSEDLARLAIRDLLDPLAENKIQEVTQLVIENFEQFRRKKK
;
A
#
# COMPACT_ATOMS: atom_id res chain seq x y z
N MET A 1 25.76 -4.28 3.64
CA MET A 1 24.44 -3.75 4.11
C MET A 1 23.65 -3.21 2.95
N PHE A 2 22.30 -3.30 2.96
CA PHE A 2 21.48 -2.75 1.89
C PHE A 2 20.19 -2.09 2.44
N SER A 3 19.57 -1.20 1.66
CA SER A 3 18.28 -0.60 1.99
C SER A 3 17.16 -1.33 1.26
N HIS A 4 16.06 -1.64 1.97
CA HIS A 4 14.84 -2.20 1.44
C HIS A 4 13.70 -1.19 1.64
N ILE A 5 13.31 -0.54 0.55
CA ILE A 5 12.28 0.49 0.44
C ILE A 5 11.14 -0.10 -0.39
N SER A 6 9.89 0.16 -0.04
CA SER A 6 8.72 -0.25 -0.82
C SER A 6 7.63 0.81 -0.79
N ASP A 7 6.68 0.69 -1.69
CA ASP A 7 5.42 1.45 -1.68
C ASP A 7 5.68 2.96 -1.54
N THR A 8 6.54 3.47 -2.44
CA THR A 8 6.94 4.90 -2.41
C THR A 8 5.88 5.81 -2.95
N HIS A 9 4.99 5.32 -3.81
CA HIS A 9 3.85 6.03 -4.38
C HIS A 9 4.15 7.46 -4.83
N LEU A 10 5.29 7.67 -5.49
CA LEU A 10 5.69 9.00 -5.99
C LEU A 10 4.60 9.59 -6.89
N GLY A 11 4.22 10.84 -6.61
CA GLY A 11 3.17 11.55 -7.32
C GLY A 11 1.77 11.42 -6.70
N LEU A 12 1.63 10.81 -5.51
CA LEU A 12 0.37 10.80 -4.76
C LEU A 12 0.13 12.18 -4.12
N ALA A 13 -0.79 12.94 -4.66
CA ALA A 13 -1.34 14.15 -4.04
C ALA A 13 -2.56 13.77 -3.20
N GLN A 14 -2.35 13.21 -2.00
CA GLN A 14 -3.42 12.79 -1.10
C GLN A 14 -4.37 13.96 -0.81
N TYR A 15 -5.68 13.76 -0.92
CA TYR A 15 -6.73 14.80 -0.81
C TYR A 15 -6.63 15.92 -1.88
N GLY A 16 -5.89 15.71 -2.97
CA GLY A 16 -5.65 16.72 -3.99
C GLY A 16 -4.70 17.84 -3.55
N LEU A 17 -3.91 17.62 -2.51
CA LEU A 17 -3.03 18.63 -1.94
C LEU A 17 -1.59 18.45 -2.42
N GLU A 18 -1.02 19.54 -2.97
CA GLU A 18 0.38 19.58 -3.40
C GLU A 18 1.35 19.36 -2.22
N GLU A 19 1.00 19.84 -1.04
CA GLU A 19 1.79 19.63 0.17
C GLU A 19 1.92 18.16 0.52
N ARG A 20 0.89 17.33 0.22
CA ARG A 20 0.95 15.88 0.44
C ARG A 20 1.85 15.18 -0.56
N GLU A 21 1.83 15.62 -1.82
CA GLU A 21 2.78 15.14 -2.81
C GLU A 21 4.23 15.49 -2.41
N ASN A 22 4.44 16.71 -1.91
CA ASN A 22 5.75 17.15 -1.41
C ASN A 22 6.19 16.41 -0.14
N ASP A 23 5.27 16.00 0.74
CA ASP A 23 5.60 15.16 1.89
C ASP A 23 6.15 13.79 1.45
N ILE A 24 5.53 13.16 0.43
CA ILE A 24 6.00 11.88 -0.14
C ILE A 24 7.40 12.05 -0.76
N TYR A 25 7.63 13.13 -1.50
CA TYR A 25 8.97 13.41 -2.03
C TYR A 25 9.98 13.65 -0.92
N GLY A 26 9.57 14.29 0.17
CA GLY A 26 10.41 14.53 1.35
C GLY A 26 10.85 13.24 2.02
N THR A 27 9.90 12.35 2.35
CA THR A 27 10.19 11.05 2.97
C THR A 27 10.98 10.13 2.05
N PHE A 28 10.70 10.15 0.75
CA PHE A 28 11.47 9.42 -0.26
C PHE A 28 12.93 9.88 -0.30
N ASN A 29 13.16 11.19 -0.36
CA ASN A 29 14.51 11.74 -0.37
C ASN A 29 15.23 11.47 0.96
N GLU A 30 14.54 11.52 2.11
CA GLU A 30 15.11 11.17 3.41
C GLU A 30 15.60 9.71 3.44
N ALA A 31 14.83 8.76 2.89
CA ALA A 31 15.23 7.35 2.79
C ALA A 31 16.48 7.18 1.90
N VAL A 32 16.51 7.88 0.76
CA VAL A 32 17.67 7.88 -0.16
C VAL A 32 18.89 8.51 0.48
N ASP A 33 18.74 9.68 1.13
CA ASP A 33 19.84 10.37 1.82
C ASP A 33 20.42 9.55 2.95
N THR A 34 19.55 8.88 3.72
CA THR A 34 19.97 7.97 4.77
C THR A 34 20.77 6.80 4.18
N SER A 35 20.31 6.21 3.08
CA SER A 35 21.00 5.11 2.40
C SER A 35 22.40 5.53 1.91
N ILE A 36 22.53 6.75 1.37
CA ILE A 36 23.81 7.30 0.92
C ILE A 36 24.73 7.57 2.13
N LYS A 37 24.22 8.20 3.18
CA LYS A 37 24.97 8.54 4.40
C LYS A 37 25.53 7.30 5.09
N GLU A 38 24.75 6.24 5.15
CA GLU A 38 25.13 4.98 5.77
C GLU A 38 25.93 4.05 4.84
N HIS A 39 26.27 4.53 3.63
CA HIS A 39 27.11 3.82 2.66
C HIS A 39 26.63 2.40 2.37
N VAL A 40 25.32 2.22 2.13
CA VAL A 40 24.79 0.90 1.79
C VAL A 40 25.40 0.39 0.46
N ASP A 41 25.52 -0.91 0.31
CA ASP A 41 26.06 -1.51 -0.92
C ASP A 41 25.11 -1.36 -2.11
N PHE A 42 23.79 -1.43 -1.82
CA PHE A 42 22.74 -1.29 -2.83
C PHE A 42 21.38 -0.94 -2.17
N VAL A 43 20.43 -0.55 -3.01
CA VAL A 43 19.03 -0.27 -2.61
C VAL A 43 18.10 -1.18 -3.39
N ILE A 44 17.09 -1.74 -2.71
CA ILE A 44 15.97 -2.47 -3.30
C ILE A 44 14.72 -1.60 -3.20
N PHE A 45 14.03 -1.39 -4.33
CA PHE A 45 12.68 -0.85 -4.41
C PHE A 45 11.71 -1.99 -4.71
N ALA A 46 10.93 -2.39 -3.71
CA ALA A 46 10.07 -3.57 -3.78
C ALA A 46 8.65 -3.25 -4.32
N GLY A 47 8.57 -2.50 -5.42
CA GLY A 47 7.35 -2.18 -6.15
C GLY A 47 6.59 -0.96 -5.64
N ASP A 48 5.54 -0.59 -6.38
CA ASP A 48 4.74 0.62 -6.21
C ASP A 48 5.59 1.88 -6.07
N ILE A 49 6.50 2.03 -7.05
CA ILE A 49 7.41 3.18 -7.14
C ILE A 49 6.60 4.45 -7.39
N PHE A 50 5.67 4.40 -8.34
CA PHE A 50 4.75 5.49 -8.66
C PHE A 50 3.34 5.18 -8.17
N HIS A 51 2.57 6.23 -7.89
CA HIS A 51 1.18 6.07 -7.47
C HIS A 51 0.25 5.68 -8.62
N VAL A 52 0.60 6.02 -9.85
CA VAL A 52 -0.17 5.71 -11.06
C VAL A 52 0.76 5.27 -12.19
N PRO A 53 0.29 4.44 -13.13
CA PRO A 53 1.12 3.94 -14.24
C PRO A 53 1.67 5.03 -15.16
N ASN A 54 0.99 6.19 -15.21
CA ASN A 54 1.40 7.36 -15.97
C ASN A 54 1.67 8.53 -14.99
N PRO A 55 2.82 8.54 -14.30
CA PRO A 55 3.15 9.56 -13.31
C PRO A 55 3.42 10.91 -13.93
N SER A 56 3.35 11.96 -13.11
CA SER A 56 3.72 13.31 -13.51
C SER A 56 5.21 13.42 -13.84
N GLY A 57 5.58 14.40 -14.68
CA GLY A 57 6.99 14.69 -14.95
C GLY A 57 7.79 14.98 -13.68
N THR A 58 7.17 15.61 -12.68
CA THR A 58 7.79 15.87 -11.37
C THR A 58 8.12 14.55 -10.65
N ALA A 59 7.18 13.60 -10.56
CA ALA A 59 7.42 12.30 -9.95
C ALA A 59 8.55 11.53 -10.66
N ILE A 60 8.55 11.54 -12.00
CA ILE A 60 9.63 10.94 -12.80
C ILE A 60 10.98 11.57 -12.48
N LEU A 61 11.05 12.89 -12.38
CA LEU A 61 12.30 13.60 -12.05
C LEU A 61 12.77 13.34 -10.62
N GLN A 62 11.87 13.22 -9.64
CA GLN A 62 12.22 12.85 -8.26
C GLN A 62 12.92 11.50 -8.22
N MET A 63 12.35 10.47 -8.86
CA MET A 63 12.97 9.15 -8.95
C MET A 63 14.30 9.18 -9.72
N ALA A 64 14.36 9.87 -10.87
CA ALA A 64 15.59 9.99 -11.67
C ALA A 64 16.74 10.63 -10.87
N ASN A 65 16.45 11.72 -10.14
CA ASN A 65 17.44 12.41 -9.32
C ASN A 65 17.93 11.54 -8.15
N ALA A 66 17.04 10.82 -7.50
CA ALA A 66 17.40 9.90 -6.42
C ALA A 66 18.32 8.78 -6.94
N LEU A 67 17.96 8.12 -8.04
CA LEU A 67 18.77 7.07 -8.64
C LEU A 67 20.13 7.59 -9.14
N ARG A 68 20.18 8.82 -9.69
CA ARG A 68 21.44 9.46 -10.06
C ARG A 68 22.34 9.67 -8.85
N ARG A 69 21.81 10.19 -7.74
CA ARG A 69 22.56 10.42 -6.49
C ARG A 69 23.09 9.12 -5.88
N LEU A 70 22.27 8.05 -5.86
CA LEU A 70 22.70 6.71 -5.43
C LEU A 70 23.85 6.23 -6.29
N LYS A 71 23.74 6.32 -7.62
CA LYS A 71 24.75 5.91 -8.57
C LYS A 71 26.05 6.71 -8.44
N GLU A 72 25.96 8.03 -8.25
CA GLU A 72 27.11 8.90 -7.97
C GLU A 72 27.82 8.51 -6.66
N GLY A 73 27.08 8.01 -5.66
CA GLY A 73 27.58 7.40 -4.43
C GLY A 73 28.11 5.98 -4.59
N GLY A 74 28.11 5.41 -5.79
CA GLY A 74 28.54 4.03 -6.04
C GLY A 74 27.54 2.97 -5.56
N ILE A 75 26.30 3.35 -5.28
CA ILE A 75 25.23 2.49 -4.76
C ILE A 75 24.35 2.02 -5.92
N GLU A 76 24.30 0.73 -6.18
CA GLU A 76 23.41 0.16 -7.18
C GLU A 76 21.97 0.09 -6.68
N SER A 77 21.02 0.19 -7.60
CA SER A 77 19.57 0.15 -7.29
C SER A 77 18.92 -0.99 -8.08
N PHE A 78 18.09 -1.77 -7.37
CA PHE A 78 17.32 -2.87 -7.93
C PHE A 78 15.84 -2.64 -7.70
N PHE A 79 14.98 -3.03 -8.65
CA PHE A 79 13.55 -2.87 -8.48
C PHE A 79 12.72 -3.99 -9.11
N VAL A 80 11.56 -4.20 -8.55
CA VAL A 80 10.43 -4.92 -9.13
C VAL A 80 9.26 -3.94 -9.29
N LEU A 81 8.23 -4.33 -10.03
CA LEU A 81 7.03 -3.52 -10.24
C LEU A 81 5.88 -3.95 -9.32
N GLY A 82 5.18 -2.97 -8.77
CA GLY A 82 3.90 -3.17 -8.11
C GLY A 82 2.70 -2.95 -9.05
N GLU A 83 1.50 -3.11 -8.53
CA GLU A 83 0.26 -2.93 -9.30
C GLU A 83 0.04 -1.51 -9.80
N HIS A 84 0.54 -0.52 -9.06
CA HIS A 84 0.46 0.89 -9.43
C HIS A 84 1.44 1.28 -10.55
N ASP A 85 2.54 0.54 -10.72
CA ASP A 85 3.51 0.75 -11.80
C ASP A 85 3.05 0.16 -13.14
N ILE A 86 2.14 -0.83 -13.11
CA ILE A 86 1.75 -1.62 -14.28
C ILE A 86 0.44 -1.09 -14.86
N SER A 87 0.48 -0.61 -16.10
CA SER A 87 -0.72 -0.18 -16.82
C SER A 87 -1.59 -1.38 -17.22
N ARG A 88 -2.91 -1.22 -17.13
CA ARG A 88 -3.89 -2.17 -17.70
C ARG A 88 -3.91 -2.15 -19.24
N ILE A 89 -3.44 -1.08 -19.84
CA ILE A 89 -3.27 -0.93 -21.27
C ILE A 89 -1.85 -1.38 -21.60
N ARG A 90 -1.66 -2.09 -22.73
CA ARG A 90 -0.33 -2.52 -23.18
C ARG A 90 0.59 -1.32 -23.40
N SER A 91 1.34 -0.96 -22.37
CA SER A 91 2.38 0.07 -22.41
C SER A 91 3.58 -0.39 -21.59
N THR A 92 4.76 0.10 -21.96
CA THR A 92 5.96 -0.15 -21.17
C THR A 92 5.85 0.61 -19.85
N PRO A 93 5.95 -0.06 -18.67
CA PRO A 93 5.96 0.64 -17.39
C PRO A 93 7.06 1.69 -17.28
N VAL A 94 6.74 2.85 -16.72
CA VAL A 94 7.69 3.98 -16.63
C VAL A 94 8.99 3.61 -15.92
N PRO A 95 9.04 2.77 -14.85
CA PRO A 95 10.29 2.40 -14.20
C PRO A 95 11.30 1.72 -15.12
N TYR A 96 10.87 1.09 -16.23
CA TYR A 96 11.81 0.53 -17.22
C TYR A 96 12.70 1.58 -17.89
N VAL A 97 12.31 2.87 -17.91
CA VAL A 97 13.17 3.95 -18.41
C VAL A 97 14.48 3.98 -17.63
N TYR A 98 14.43 3.82 -16.31
CA TYR A 98 15.64 3.82 -15.47
C TYR A 98 16.51 2.60 -15.68
N HIS A 99 15.91 1.45 -15.98
CA HIS A 99 16.67 0.25 -16.36
C HIS A 99 17.41 0.46 -17.69
N ASN A 100 16.71 0.98 -18.70
CA ASN A 100 17.30 1.21 -20.03
C ASN A 100 18.41 2.29 -19.99
N LEU A 101 18.25 3.31 -19.14
CA LEU A 101 19.25 4.35 -18.90
C LEU A 101 20.36 3.90 -17.93
N ARG A 102 20.32 2.68 -17.41
CA ARG A 102 21.28 2.11 -16.44
C ARG A 102 21.42 2.92 -15.15
N PHE A 103 20.32 3.53 -14.70
CA PHE A 103 20.24 4.16 -13.38
C PHE A 103 19.84 3.16 -12.29
N ALA A 104 19.01 2.17 -12.63
CA ALA A 104 18.61 1.08 -11.77
C ALA A 104 18.50 -0.21 -12.57
N LYS A 105 18.50 -1.37 -11.91
CA LYS A 105 18.34 -2.67 -12.53
C LYS A 105 16.99 -3.26 -12.23
N TYR A 106 16.23 -3.56 -13.27
CA TYR A 106 14.99 -4.34 -13.15
C TYR A 106 15.33 -5.82 -12.91
N ILE A 107 14.67 -6.42 -11.92
CA ILE A 107 14.85 -7.83 -11.55
C ILE A 107 13.51 -8.59 -11.41
N GLY A 108 12.38 -7.99 -11.78
CA GLY A 108 11.03 -8.55 -11.60
C GLY A 108 10.66 -9.69 -12.57
N ASP A 109 11.55 -10.10 -13.45
CA ASP A 109 11.33 -11.16 -14.45
C ASP A 109 11.65 -12.57 -13.94
N GLY A 110 11.98 -12.73 -12.66
CA GLY A 110 12.32 -14.02 -12.03
C GLY A 110 13.68 -14.58 -12.43
N LYS A 111 14.52 -13.82 -13.16
CA LYS A 111 15.87 -14.28 -13.49
C LYS A 111 16.83 -13.99 -12.35
N PRO A 112 17.71 -14.97 -12.01
CA PRO A 112 18.77 -14.74 -11.05
C PRO A 112 19.73 -13.65 -11.49
N TYR A 113 20.09 -12.79 -10.55
CA TYR A 113 21.13 -11.79 -10.70
C TYR A 113 22.14 -11.91 -9.56
N LEU A 114 23.41 -11.79 -9.86
CA LEU A 114 24.48 -11.81 -8.85
C LEU A 114 25.04 -10.39 -8.69
N HIS A 115 24.87 -9.81 -7.51
CA HIS A 115 25.51 -8.57 -7.12
C HIS A 115 26.61 -8.88 -6.11
N LYS A 116 27.87 -8.73 -6.53
CA LYS A 116 29.02 -9.25 -5.77
C LYS A 116 28.82 -10.75 -5.46
N ASP A 117 28.64 -11.10 -4.19
CA ASP A 117 28.39 -12.45 -3.70
C ASP A 117 26.94 -12.68 -3.25
N ILE A 118 26.05 -11.70 -3.48
CA ILE A 118 24.65 -11.78 -3.10
C ILE A 118 23.80 -12.19 -4.31
N PHE A 119 23.04 -13.27 -4.14
CA PHE A 119 22.08 -13.73 -5.13
C PHE A 119 20.76 -12.95 -4.98
N LEU A 120 20.33 -12.29 -6.04
CA LEU A 120 19.09 -11.54 -6.13
C LEU A 120 18.17 -12.21 -7.15
N ALA A 121 16.90 -12.33 -6.82
CA ALA A 121 15.84 -12.64 -7.77
C ALA A 121 14.59 -11.88 -7.38
N GLY A 122 13.75 -11.53 -8.34
CA GLY A 122 12.55 -10.80 -8.04
C GLY A 122 11.40 -11.15 -8.96
N PHE A 123 10.19 -10.87 -8.51
CA PHE A 123 8.97 -11.00 -9.27
C PHE A 123 8.12 -9.75 -9.09
N ASP A 124 7.61 -9.24 -10.20
CA ASP A 124 6.60 -8.19 -10.21
C ASP A 124 5.32 -8.67 -9.54
N LYS A 125 4.40 -7.76 -9.29
CA LYS A 125 3.05 -8.08 -8.84
C LYS A 125 2.41 -9.15 -9.71
N ILE A 126 2.03 -10.26 -9.09
CA ILE A 126 1.37 -11.39 -9.74
C ILE A 126 -0.10 -11.36 -9.31
N ARG A 127 -1.01 -11.39 -10.25
CA ARG A 127 -2.44 -11.49 -9.95
C ARG A 127 -2.78 -12.89 -9.42
N LYS A 128 -3.74 -12.97 -8.52
CA LYS A 128 -4.18 -14.25 -7.93
C LYS A 128 -4.53 -15.30 -8.99
N SER A 129 -5.18 -14.90 -10.09
CA SER A 129 -5.52 -15.76 -11.22
C SER A 129 -4.31 -16.29 -12.00
N GLU A 130 -3.15 -15.64 -11.89
CA GLU A 130 -1.92 -15.98 -12.62
C GLU A 130 -0.93 -16.79 -11.77
N LEU A 131 -1.13 -16.89 -10.46
CA LEU A 131 -0.18 -17.52 -9.53
C LEU A 131 0.17 -18.96 -9.91
N GLN A 132 -0.80 -19.74 -10.42
CA GLN A 132 -0.55 -21.12 -10.87
C GLN A 132 0.52 -21.19 -11.97
N ASN A 133 0.60 -20.18 -12.84
CA ASN A 133 1.59 -20.13 -13.92
C ASN A 133 3.01 -19.81 -13.42
N PHE A 134 3.14 -19.38 -12.17
CA PHE A 134 4.41 -19.01 -11.57
C PHE A 134 5.09 -20.13 -10.78
N HIS A 135 4.39 -21.22 -10.44
CA HIS A 135 4.96 -22.31 -9.65
C HIS A 135 6.25 -22.90 -10.26
N GLU A 136 6.28 -23.10 -11.58
CA GLU A 136 7.47 -23.60 -12.25
C GLU A 136 8.64 -22.60 -12.16
N ARG A 137 8.36 -21.31 -12.37
CA ARG A 137 9.37 -20.24 -12.25
C ARG A 137 9.87 -20.11 -10.81
N PHE A 138 9.00 -20.22 -9.82
CA PHE A 138 9.38 -20.25 -8.41
C PHE A 138 10.29 -21.43 -8.10
N ALA A 139 9.97 -22.62 -8.61
CA ALA A 139 10.79 -23.81 -8.43
C ALA A 139 12.17 -23.69 -9.10
N GLN A 140 12.25 -23.08 -10.29
CA GLN A 140 13.53 -22.83 -10.99
C GLN A 140 14.41 -21.85 -10.20
N VAL A 141 13.86 -20.74 -9.73
CA VAL A 141 14.58 -19.74 -8.93
C VAL A 141 15.01 -20.32 -7.58
N ASP A 142 14.16 -21.11 -6.95
CA ASP A 142 14.44 -21.77 -5.68
C ASP A 142 15.59 -22.78 -5.80
N LYS A 143 15.60 -23.54 -6.90
CA LYS A 143 16.70 -24.45 -7.21
C LYS A 143 18.02 -23.68 -7.37
N ALA A 144 18.03 -22.59 -8.15
CA ALA A 144 19.21 -21.77 -8.35
C ALA A 144 19.69 -21.13 -7.02
N ALA A 145 18.77 -20.65 -6.19
CA ALA A 145 19.09 -20.10 -4.88
C ALA A 145 19.71 -21.16 -3.95
N ARG A 146 19.24 -22.41 -3.99
CA ARG A 146 19.78 -23.51 -3.18
C ARG A 146 21.24 -23.82 -3.52
N GLU A 147 21.64 -23.65 -4.78
CA GLU A 147 23.01 -23.90 -5.25
C GLU A 147 23.98 -22.77 -4.84
N HIS A 148 23.49 -21.59 -4.55
CA HIS A 148 24.30 -20.44 -4.13
C HIS A 148 24.67 -20.52 -2.64
N LYS A 149 25.93 -20.25 -2.29
CA LYS A 149 26.44 -20.33 -0.91
C LYS A 149 26.32 -19.04 -0.10
N GLY A 150 26.21 -17.88 -0.76
CA GLY A 150 26.09 -16.58 -0.12
C GLY A 150 24.67 -16.22 0.30
N HIS A 151 24.46 -14.95 0.62
CA HIS A 151 23.12 -14.42 0.87
C HIS A 151 22.24 -14.49 -0.38
N LYS A 152 20.99 -14.76 -0.15
CA LYS A 152 19.96 -14.89 -1.21
C LYS A 152 18.77 -14.06 -0.84
N ILE A 153 18.43 -13.09 -1.68
CA ILE A 153 17.35 -12.14 -1.46
C ILE A 153 16.30 -12.34 -2.55
N LEU A 154 15.07 -12.65 -2.14
CA LEU A 154 13.91 -12.66 -3.01
C LEU A 154 13.17 -11.34 -2.85
N VAL A 155 12.92 -10.65 -3.97
CA VAL A 155 12.18 -9.38 -3.98
C VAL A 155 10.83 -9.60 -4.63
N MET A 156 9.74 -9.28 -3.94
CA MET A 156 8.38 -9.45 -4.48
C MET A 156 7.47 -8.29 -4.06
N HIS A 157 6.57 -7.93 -4.93
CA HIS A 157 5.47 -7.04 -4.57
C HIS A 157 4.19 -7.86 -4.45
N GLN A 158 3.95 -8.47 -3.26
CA GLN A 158 2.89 -9.46 -3.07
C GLN A 158 2.39 -9.49 -1.63
N GLY A 159 1.08 -9.59 -1.44
CA GLY A 159 0.50 -9.85 -0.12
C GLY A 159 0.59 -11.33 0.26
N ILE A 160 0.98 -11.61 1.50
CA ILE A 160 1.02 -12.97 2.06
C ILE A 160 -0.20 -13.19 2.93
N THR A 161 -0.97 -14.24 2.62
CA THR A 161 -2.27 -14.54 3.27
C THR A 161 -2.17 -14.68 4.79
N GLU A 162 -1.08 -15.31 5.29
CA GLU A 162 -0.87 -15.52 6.72
C GLU A 162 -0.41 -14.25 7.47
N ILE A 163 -0.14 -13.16 6.75
CA ILE A 163 0.18 -11.85 7.32
C ILE A 163 -1.04 -10.93 7.26
N ASN A 164 -1.72 -10.89 6.11
CA ASN A 164 -2.94 -10.11 5.92
C ASN A 164 -3.91 -10.91 5.05
N GLU A 165 -4.97 -11.43 5.65
CA GLU A 165 -5.98 -12.26 5.00
C GLU A 165 -6.73 -11.51 3.86
N PHE A 166 -6.92 -10.20 4.01
CA PHE A 166 -7.67 -9.37 3.04
C PHE A 166 -6.82 -8.94 1.84
N ALA A 167 -5.54 -8.69 2.04
CA ALA A 167 -4.61 -8.29 0.99
C ALA A 167 -3.71 -9.45 0.55
N GLY A 168 -3.90 -10.65 1.11
CA GLY A 168 -3.11 -11.83 0.82
C GLY A 168 -3.58 -12.53 -0.44
N GLU A 169 -2.68 -12.71 -1.38
CA GLU A 169 -2.92 -13.42 -2.63
C GLU A 169 -2.10 -14.70 -2.72
N LEU A 170 -0.95 -14.73 -2.06
CA LEU A 170 0.01 -15.83 -2.07
C LEU A 170 0.14 -16.44 -0.68
N GLY A 171 0.05 -17.77 -0.57
CA GLY A 171 0.40 -18.48 0.66
C GLY A 171 1.92 -18.53 0.87
N SER A 172 2.37 -18.40 2.11
CA SER A 172 3.80 -18.52 2.42
C SER A 172 4.38 -19.89 2.04
N ALA A 173 3.56 -20.95 2.00
CA ALA A 173 3.95 -22.30 1.61
C ALA A 173 4.30 -22.42 0.11
N ASP A 174 3.74 -21.53 -0.73
CA ASP A 174 3.94 -21.51 -2.18
C ASP A 174 5.17 -20.69 -2.60
N MET A 175 5.77 -19.96 -1.67
CA MET A 175 6.96 -19.15 -1.93
C MET A 175 8.21 -20.02 -2.15
N PRO A 176 9.20 -19.55 -2.95
CA PRO A 176 10.55 -20.12 -2.97
C PRO A 176 11.15 -20.16 -1.56
N LYS A 177 11.76 -21.31 -1.15
CA LYS A 177 12.10 -21.58 0.24
C LYS A 177 13.55 -21.28 0.62
N ASN A 178 14.45 -21.27 -0.37
CA ASN A 178 15.90 -21.26 -0.15
C ASN A 178 16.51 -19.85 -0.15
N PHE A 179 15.75 -18.84 0.29
CA PHE A 179 16.22 -17.46 0.40
C PHE A 179 16.52 -17.09 1.85
N THR A 180 17.57 -16.31 2.07
CA THR A 180 17.95 -15.84 3.42
C THR A 180 17.20 -14.57 3.84
N TYR A 181 16.56 -13.87 2.88
CA TYR A 181 15.74 -12.68 3.12
C TYR A 181 14.68 -12.52 2.04
N TYR A 182 13.47 -12.18 2.43
CA TYR A 182 12.35 -11.91 1.54
C TYR A 182 11.99 -10.44 1.63
N ALA A 183 12.39 -9.66 0.63
CA ALA A 183 12.14 -8.23 0.53
C ALA A 183 10.77 -8.00 -0.13
N MET A 184 9.75 -7.74 0.67
CA MET A 184 8.37 -7.64 0.23
C MET A 184 7.88 -6.20 0.17
N GLY A 185 7.04 -5.87 -0.81
CA GLY A 185 6.19 -4.70 -0.87
C GLY A 185 4.71 -5.06 -0.93
N HIS A 186 3.81 -4.10 -1.13
CA HIS A 186 2.36 -4.19 -1.21
C HIS A 186 1.64 -3.92 0.12
N LEU A 187 2.13 -4.41 1.24
CA LEU A 187 1.51 -4.10 2.53
C LEU A 187 2.08 -2.79 3.08
N HIS A 188 1.21 -1.80 3.26
CA HIS A 188 1.60 -0.48 3.73
C HIS A 188 1.97 -0.42 5.22
N ASP A 189 1.53 -1.40 6.01
CA ASP A 189 1.98 -1.56 7.39
C ASP A 189 3.28 -2.38 7.45
N ARG A 190 4.11 -2.10 8.45
CA ARG A 190 5.37 -2.80 8.70
C ARG A 190 5.11 -4.19 9.26
N PHE A 191 5.72 -5.21 8.65
CA PHE A 191 5.74 -6.57 9.18
C PHE A 191 7.15 -7.17 9.08
N LEU A 192 7.50 -7.98 10.07
CA LEU A 192 8.68 -8.84 10.06
C LEU A 192 8.29 -10.17 10.67
N LYS A 193 8.25 -11.23 9.85
CA LYS A 193 7.77 -12.54 10.28
C LYS A 193 8.70 -13.65 9.76
N ARG A 194 8.97 -14.63 10.60
CA ARG A 194 9.67 -15.86 10.22
C ARG A 194 8.66 -17.00 10.08
N PHE A 195 8.76 -17.74 9.01
CA PHE A 195 8.05 -18.98 8.79
C PHE A 195 9.05 -20.13 8.85
N SER A 196 8.72 -21.21 9.54
CA SER A 196 9.64 -22.34 9.77
C SER A 196 10.08 -23.06 8.49
N HIS A 197 9.30 -22.95 7.42
CA HIS A 197 9.56 -23.56 6.13
C HIS A 197 10.31 -22.64 5.14
N LEU A 198 10.57 -21.38 5.50
CA LEU A 198 11.33 -20.42 4.70
C LEU A 198 12.74 -20.23 5.29
N GLY A 199 13.73 -20.01 4.41
CA GLY A 199 15.13 -19.88 4.81
C GLY A 199 15.49 -18.55 5.51
N GLY A 200 14.60 -17.57 5.54
CA GLY A 200 14.85 -16.25 6.13
C GLY A 200 13.58 -15.51 6.53
N PRO A 201 13.70 -14.32 7.11
CA PRO A 201 12.56 -13.49 7.47
C PRO A 201 11.85 -12.92 6.23
N VAL A 202 10.52 -12.86 6.30
CA VAL A 202 9.64 -12.13 5.37
C VAL A 202 9.45 -10.72 5.95
N ALA A 203 9.90 -9.71 5.23
CA ALA A 203 9.96 -8.34 5.68
C ALA A 203 9.16 -7.41 4.76
N TYR A 204 8.20 -6.69 5.32
CA TYR A 204 7.48 -5.57 4.71
C TYR A 204 7.89 -4.30 5.45
N PRO A 205 8.58 -3.35 4.85
CA PRO A 205 8.93 -2.09 5.51
C PRO A 205 7.70 -1.21 5.73
N GLY A 206 6.65 -1.41 4.94
CA GLY A 206 5.50 -0.53 4.81
C GLY A 206 5.73 0.55 3.76
N SER A 207 4.72 1.38 3.52
CA SER A 207 4.86 2.58 2.69
C SER A 207 5.72 3.63 3.39
N ILE A 208 6.37 4.49 2.61
CA ILE A 208 7.23 5.56 3.16
C ILE A 208 6.44 6.73 3.75
N GLU A 209 5.17 6.88 3.38
CA GLU A 209 4.24 7.88 3.91
C GLU A 209 2.83 7.26 3.97
N LEU A 210 1.94 7.83 4.76
CA LEU A 210 0.55 7.41 4.84
C LEU A 210 -0.19 7.75 3.54
N THR A 211 -0.83 6.74 2.97
CA THR A 211 -1.61 6.86 1.73
C THR A 211 -3.11 6.96 2.01
N THR A 212 -3.91 7.29 1.00
CA THR A 212 -5.37 7.44 1.14
C THR A 212 -6.05 6.14 1.59
N SER A 213 -5.56 4.98 1.13
CA SER A 213 -6.13 3.66 1.46
C SER A 213 -5.99 3.30 2.94
N GLU A 214 -5.03 3.90 3.65
CA GLU A 214 -4.79 3.60 5.06
C GLU A 214 -5.67 4.41 6.02
N GLY A 215 -6.34 5.44 5.51
CA GLY A 215 -7.07 6.41 6.32
C GLY A 215 -6.16 7.31 7.15
N ILE A 216 -6.78 8.15 7.97
CA ILE A 216 -6.05 9.04 8.89
C ILE A 216 -5.80 8.28 10.19
N LYS A 217 -4.54 8.07 10.52
CA LYS A 217 -4.09 7.36 11.73
C LYS A 217 -2.73 7.89 12.19
N ASP A 218 -2.46 7.84 13.48
CA ASP A 218 -1.11 8.05 14.01
C ASP A 218 -0.30 6.76 13.78
N ALA A 219 0.50 6.72 12.73
CA ALA A 219 1.33 5.58 12.40
C ALA A 219 2.72 6.03 11.95
N GLN A 220 3.71 5.25 12.34
CA GLN A 220 5.09 5.47 11.94
C GLN A 220 5.35 4.80 10.58
N LYS A 221 6.05 5.47 9.69
CA LYS A 221 6.49 5.00 8.39
C LYS A 221 8.00 4.95 8.29
N GLY A 222 8.52 4.09 7.43
CA GLY A 222 9.96 3.90 7.33
C GLY A 222 10.35 2.80 6.34
N PHE A 223 11.62 2.41 6.40
CA PHE A 223 12.21 1.39 5.55
C PHE A 223 13.17 0.50 6.35
N TYR A 224 13.60 -0.63 5.78
CA TYR A 224 14.63 -1.46 6.42
C TYR A 224 16.01 -1.15 5.88
N MET A 225 16.98 -1.04 6.78
CA MET A 225 18.41 -1.21 6.51
C MET A 225 18.80 -2.61 6.99
N VAL A 226 19.32 -3.43 6.09
CA VAL A 226 19.55 -4.85 6.35
C VAL A 226 21.05 -5.12 6.36
N ASP A 227 21.56 -5.50 7.50
CA ASP A 227 22.95 -5.95 7.61
C ASP A 227 23.07 -7.41 7.20
N VAL A 228 23.98 -7.69 6.27
CA VAL A 228 24.30 -9.01 5.73
C VAL A 228 25.75 -9.41 5.99
N SER A 229 26.37 -8.83 6.99
CA SER A 229 27.74 -9.18 7.41
C SER A 229 27.82 -10.54 8.13
N SER A 230 26.70 -10.98 8.74
CA SER A 230 26.57 -12.27 9.41
C SER A 230 25.80 -13.27 8.54
N ALA A 231 25.83 -14.56 8.90
CA ALA A 231 25.12 -15.61 8.17
C ALA A 231 23.61 -15.38 8.10
N GLU A 232 23.01 -14.70 9.08
CA GLU A 232 21.61 -14.29 9.08
C GLU A 232 21.51 -12.80 8.81
N PRO A 233 20.69 -12.36 7.83
CA PRO A 233 20.37 -10.95 7.63
C PRO A 233 19.69 -10.35 8.85
N ASN A 234 20.15 -9.18 9.25
CA ASN A 234 19.60 -8.43 10.39
C ASN A 234 18.91 -7.15 9.90
N PRO A 235 17.57 -7.14 9.73
CA PRO A 235 16.82 -5.97 9.31
C PRO A 235 16.63 -5.00 10.48
N ASN A 236 17.15 -3.80 10.35
CA ASN A 236 16.93 -2.66 11.22
C ASN A 236 15.97 -1.67 10.57
N TRP A 237 14.85 -1.39 11.22
CA TRP A 237 13.86 -0.49 10.66
C TRP A 237 14.19 0.97 11.00
N VAL A 238 14.27 1.80 9.98
CA VAL A 238 14.58 3.22 10.07
C VAL A 238 13.29 4.02 9.90
N ARG A 239 12.92 4.79 10.92
CA ARG A 239 11.75 5.66 10.89
C ARG A 239 12.00 6.87 10.00
N LEU A 240 11.02 7.26 9.21
CA LEU A 240 10.99 8.48 8.40
C LEU A 240 10.14 9.58 9.05
N GLN A 241 10.41 10.82 8.68
CA GLN A 241 9.74 12.02 9.18
C GLN A 241 8.48 12.33 8.38
N THR A 242 7.39 11.66 8.70
CA THR A 242 6.09 11.86 8.04
C THR A 242 5.35 13.08 8.58
N ARG A 243 4.35 13.59 7.82
CA ARG A 243 3.44 14.61 8.34
C ARG A 243 2.60 14.02 9.48
N PRO A 244 2.48 14.74 10.62
CA PRO A 244 1.63 14.28 11.71
C PRO A 244 0.18 14.09 11.28
N GLN A 245 -0.42 12.97 11.71
CA GLN A 245 -1.83 12.68 11.53
C GLN A 245 -2.47 12.45 12.90
N ILE A 246 -3.65 13.01 13.11
CA ILE A 246 -4.39 12.93 14.37
C ILE A 246 -5.77 12.35 14.05
N ALA A 247 -6.05 11.17 14.62
CA ALA A 247 -7.38 10.58 14.58
C ALA A 247 -7.92 10.50 16.00
N GLU A 248 -8.94 11.29 16.31
CA GLU A 248 -9.51 11.38 17.65
C GLU A 248 -11.00 11.06 17.67
N ARG A 249 -11.47 10.57 18.81
CA ARG A 249 -12.89 10.36 19.07
C ARG A 249 -13.36 11.38 20.09
N ALA A 250 -14.54 11.94 19.86
CA ALA A 250 -15.16 12.92 20.77
C ALA A 250 -16.64 12.61 20.96
N GLU A 251 -17.10 12.71 22.20
CA GLU A 251 -18.53 12.80 22.47
C GLU A 251 -19.01 14.20 22.14
N PHE A 252 -20.19 14.33 21.49
CA PHE A 252 -20.73 15.62 21.08
C PHE A 252 -20.89 16.57 22.26
N ALA A 253 -21.32 16.05 23.43
CA ALA A 253 -21.46 16.84 24.66
C ALA A 253 -20.16 17.53 25.12
N ASN A 254 -18.96 16.94 24.76
CA ASN A 254 -17.66 17.45 25.17
C ASN A 254 -16.83 17.88 23.93
N LEU A 255 -17.48 18.19 22.81
CA LEU A 255 -16.82 18.48 21.54
C LEU A 255 -15.85 19.68 21.64
N ASP A 256 -16.24 20.74 22.33
CA ASP A 256 -15.39 21.94 22.50
C ASP A 256 -14.11 21.63 23.26
N GLU A 257 -14.20 20.83 24.32
CA GLU A 257 -13.04 20.40 25.10
C GLU A 257 -12.10 19.49 24.25
N ALA A 258 -12.68 18.54 23.52
CA ALA A 258 -11.90 17.65 22.64
C ALA A 258 -11.16 18.45 21.55
N ILE A 259 -11.81 19.42 20.93
CA ILE A 259 -11.19 20.32 19.95
C ILE A 259 -10.08 21.16 20.58
N THR A 260 -10.28 21.66 21.78
CA THR A 260 -9.26 22.44 22.50
C THR A 260 -8.03 21.58 22.78
N GLN A 261 -8.20 20.32 23.19
CA GLN A 261 -7.09 19.38 23.40
C GLN A 261 -6.34 19.07 22.08
N VAL A 262 -7.07 18.88 20.98
CA VAL A 262 -6.45 18.68 19.66
C VAL A 262 -5.65 19.91 19.23
N LEU A 263 -6.20 21.12 19.43
CA LEU A 263 -5.48 22.37 19.13
C LEU A 263 -4.21 22.54 19.97
N GLN A 264 -4.23 22.14 21.24
CA GLN A 264 -3.04 22.12 22.08
C GLN A 264 -1.98 21.16 21.54
N LYS A 265 -2.35 19.95 21.09
CA LYS A 265 -1.42 19.03 20.42
C LYS A 265 -0.87 19.65 19.14
N ILE A 266 -1.71 20.26 18.31
CA ILE A 266 -1.31 20.90 17.05
C ILE A 266 -0.25 21.99 17.29
N ALA A 267 -0.40 22.79 18.36
CA ALA A 267 0.51 23.87 18.69
C ALA A 267 1.96 23.41 19.00
N THR A 268 2.16 22.10 19.26
CA THR A 268 3.49 21.51 19.50
C THR A 268 4.13 20.90 18.26
N LEU A 269 3.46 20.92 17.11
CA LEU A 269 3.90 20.29 15.88
C LEU A 269 4.62 21.29 14.95
N ASP A 270 5.68 20.85 14.30
CA ASP A 270 6.45 21.65 13.34
C ASP A 270 5.70 21.87 12.00
N LYS A 271 4.78 20.94 11.67
CA LYS A 271 3.98 20.99 10.44
C LYS A 271 2.50 20.95 10.78
N LYS A 272 1.66 21.66 10.00
CA LYS A 272 0.20 21.53 10.09
C LYS A 272 -0.21 20.07 9.86
N PRO A 273 -0.90 19.43 10.81
CA PRO A 273 -1.27 18.01 10.70
C PRO A 273 -2.47 17.79 9.77
N ILE A 274 -2.73 16.51 9.49
CA ILE A 274 -4.01 16.01 8.98
C ILE A 274 -4.83 15.53 10.17
N VAL A 275 -6.11 15.91 10.25
CA VAL A 275 -6.96 15.58 11.40
C VAL A 275 -8.26 14.92 10.94
N GLU A 276 -8.61 13.78 11.54
CA GLU A 276 -9.94 13.19 11.48
C GLU A 276 -10.58 13.18 12.88
N LEU A 277 -11.77 13.74 13.02
CA LEU A 277 -12.55 13.68 14.24
C LEU A 277 -13.75 12.74 14.05
N ARG A 278 -13.91 11.75 14.93
CA ARG A 278 -15.05 10.84 14.96
C ARG A 278 -15.95 11.23 16.12
N ILE A 279 -17.12 11.77 15.79
CA ILE A 279 -18.06 12.37 16.77
C ILE A 279 -19.19 11.39 17.02
N SER A 280 -19.39 11.04 18.29
CA SER A 280 -20.51 10.22 18.78
C SER A 280 -21.39 11.03 19.73
N GLY A 281 -22.62 10.58 19.92
CA GLY A 281 -23.56 11.23 20.86
C GLY A 281 -25.01 11.21 20.36
N GLN A 282 -25.90 11.78 21.17
CA GLN A 282 -27.30 11.98 20.82
C GLN A 282 -27.52 13.45 20.39
N ASP A 283 -28.52 13.67 19.56
CA ASP A 283 -28.98 15.02 19.14
C ASP A 283 -27.80 15.88 18.58
N ILE A 284 -26.91 15.26 17.79
CA ILE A 284 -25.77 15.96 17.20
C ILE A 284 -26.28 17.05 16.25
N ALA A 285 -26.00 18.31 16.59
CA ALA A 285 -26.33 19.48 15.79
C ALA A 285 -25.22 19.75 14.73
N PRO A 286 -25.51 19.58 13.42
CA PRO A 286 -24.50 19.71 12.37
C PRO A 286 -23.86 21.10 12.29
N ASP A 287 -24.60 22.15 12.56
CA ASP A 287 -24.17 23.55 12.59
C ASP A 287 -23.12 23.80 13.69
N ILE A 288 -23.34 23.23 14.88
CA ILE A 288 -22.36 23.28 15.97
C ILE A 288 -21.09 22.53 15.59
N VAL A 289 -21.23 21.32 15.04
CA VAL A 289 -20.06 20.54 14.55
C VAL A 289 -19.30 21.35 13.54
N GLN A 290 -19.96 21.91 12.52
CA GLN A 290 -19.30 22.70 11.47
C GLN A 290 -18.57 23.92 12.02
N ALA A 291 -19.18 24.65 12.96
CA ALA A 291 -18.55 25.80 13.61
C ALA A 291 -17.28 25.40 14.38
N GLN A 292 -17.34 24.29 15.11
CA GLN A 292 -16.19 23.78 15.85
C GLN A 292 -15.09 23.24 14.94
N MET A 293 -15.45 22.55 13.86
CA MET A 293 -14.49 22.04 12.88
C MET A 293 -13.79 23.17 12.12
N ALA A 294 -14.44 24.32 11.93
CA ALA A 294 -13.79 25.50 11.33
C ALA A 294 -12.58 25.99 12.15
N ARG A 295 -12.59 25.83 13.49
CA ARG A 295 -11.45 26.15 14.36
C ARG A 295 -10.26 25.23 14.11
N LEU A 296 -10.52 23.93 13.91
CA LEU A 296 -9.47 22.95 13.57
C LEU A 296 -8.92 23.21 12.17
N ALA A 297 -9.78 23.43 11.19
CA ALA A 297 -9.40 23.65 9.79
C ALA A 297 -8.40 24.80 9.61
N ALA A 298 -8.49 25.86 10.39
CA ALA A 298 -7.55 26.98 10.35
C ALA A 298 -6.11 26.57 10.73
N ASN A 299 -5.95 25.53 11.55
CA ASN A 299 -4.67 25.09 12.10
C ASN A 299 -4.16 23.77 11.53
N THR A 300 -4.86 23.17 10.56
CA THR A 300 -4.54 21.90 9.94
C THR A 300 -4.22 22.07 8.46
N LEU A 301 -3.55 21.10 7.85
CA LEU A 301 -3.42 21.01 6.40
C LEU A 301 -4.71 20.48 5.79
N TYR A 302 -5.29 19.45 6.41
CA TYR A 302 -6.57 18.85 6.03
C TYR A 302 -7.31 18.44 7.28
N CYS A 303 -8.61 18.67 7.29
CA CYS A 303 -9.48 18.33 8.42
C CYS A 303 -10.76 17.69 7.91
N THR A 304 -11.13 16.58 8.50
CA THR A 304 -12.40 15.90 8.21
C THR A 304 -13.04 15.38 9.49
N TRP A 305 -14.33 15.08 9.43
CA TRP A 305 -15.06 14.46 10.55
C TRP A 305 -16.08 13.45 10.06
N LYS A 306 -16.42 12.52 10.93
CA LYS A 306 -17.47 11.53 10.74
C LYS A 306 -18.36 11.48 11.95
N ILE A 307 -19.68 11.52 11.74
CA ILE A 307 -20.64 11.29 12.80
C ILE A 307 -20.82 9.77 12.93
N MET A 308 -20.50 9.25 14.13
CA MET A 308 -20.69 7.85 14.47
C MET A 308 -22.09 7.71 15.09
N HIS A 309 -23.03 7.17 14.34
CA HIS A 309 -24.34 6.84 14.91
C HIS A 309 -24.16 5.66 15.87
N ALA A 310 -24.62 5.81 17.09
CA ALA A 310 -24.74 4.68 18.01
C ALA A 310 -25.82 3.74 17.43
N ASP A 311 -25.40 2.68 16.78
CA ASP A 311 -26.30 1.59 16.43
C ASP A 311 -26.89 1.05 17.72
N LYS A 312 -28.19 1.34 17.97
CA LYS A 312 -28.93 0.85 19.15
C LYS A 312 -29.03 -0.68 19.24
N ASN A 313 -28.39 -1.41 18.31
CA ASN A 313 -28.48 -2.86 18.19
C ASN A 313 -27.14 -3.61 18.04
N ASN A 314 -25.97 -3.03 18.34
CA ASN A 314 -24.70 -3.77 18.17
C ASN A 314 -23.80 -3.75 19.41
N SER A 315 -24.34 -4.12 20.59
CA SER A 315 -23.50 -4.57 21.73
C SER A 315 -23.12 -6.06 21.67
N SER A 316 -23.27 -6.73 20.52
CA SER A 316 -22.99 -8.18 20.39
C SER A 316 -22.38 -8.64 19.06
N VAL A 317 -21.73 -7.76 18.28
CA VAL A 317 -21.12 -8.19 17.00
C VAL A 317 -19.59 -8.06 17.02
N LEU A 318 -18.96 -8.60 18.05
CA LEU A 318 -17.53 -8.95 18.03
C LEU A 318 -17.31 -10.48 18.07
N SER A 319 -18.30 -11.27 17.70
CA SER A 319 -18.16 -12.73 17.74
C SER A 319 -18.81 -13.52 16.59
N GLU A 320 -19.36 -12.86 15.56
CA GLU A 320 -19.76 -13.61 14.37
C GLU A 320 -19.02 -13.06 13.15
N ARG A 321 -18.03 -13.84 12.68
CA ARG A 321 -17.48 -13.67 11.33
C ARG A 321 -18.66 -13.74 10.37
N PRO A 322 -18.82 -12.79 9.43
CA PRO A 322 -19.85 -12.90 8.41
C PRO A 322 -19.62 -14.22 7.69
N THR A 323 -20.56 -15.12 7.78
CA THR A 323 -20.54 -16.42 7.12
C THR A 323 -20.61 -16.31 5.61
N ASN A 324 -20.92 -15.09 5.09
CA ASN A 324 -20.94 -14.79 3.66
C ASN A 324 -20.65 -13.30 3.43
N ILE A 325 -19.45 -12.99 2.95
CA ILE A 325 -19.01 -11.61 2.63
C ILE A 325 -19.93 -10.98 1.57
N ASP A 326 -20.39 -11.76 0.61
CA ASP A 326 -21.27 -11.29 -0.47
C ASP A 326 -22.62 -10.79 0.05
N GLU A 327 -23.19 -11.45 1.05
CA GLU A 327 -24.45 -11.02 1.66
C GLU A 327 -24.30 -9.72 2.44
N GLU A 328 -23.19 -9.50 3.13
CA GLU A 328 -22.93 -8.24 3.81
C GLU A 328 -22.65 -7.11 2.81
N LEU A 329 -21.94 -7.37 1.73
CA LEU A 329 -21.74 -6.41 0.63
C LEU A 329 -23.08 -6.05 -0.03
N ILE A 330 -23.97 -7.03 -0.27
CA ILE A 330 -25.31 -6.80 -0.81
C ILE A 330 -26.14 -5.94 0.15
N ARG A 331 -26.07 -6.19 1.46
CA ARG A 331 -26.78 -5.39 2.47
C ARG A 331 -26.33 -3.93 2.47
N LEU A 332 -25.02 -3.69 2.44
CA LEU A 332 -24.43 -2.35 2.37
C LEU A 332 -24.79 -1.64 1.06
N ALA A 333 -24.66 -2.35 -0.07
CA ALA A 333 -25.02 -1.82 -1.38
C ALA A 333 -26.51 -1.53 -1.50
N SER A 334 -27.39 -2.34 -0.88
CA SER A 334 -28.84 -2.11 -0.84
C SER A 334 -29.19 -0.81 -0.14
N SER A 335 -28.49 -0.49 0.95
CA SER A 335 -28.66 0.77 1.65
C SER A 335 -28.25 1.98 0.80
N ALA A 336 -27.18 1.85 0.02
CA ALA A 336 -26.65 2.92 -0.83
C ALA A 336 -27.49 3.12 -2.12
N LEU A 337 -27.94 2.01 -2.74
CA LEU A 337 -28.69 2.03 -4.01
C LEU A 337 -30.21 2.13 -3.83
N GLY A 338 -30.71 1.97 -2.62
CA GLY A 338 -32.14 2.00 -2.32
C GLY A 338 -32.91 0.80 -2.90
N SER A 339 -32.21 -0.27 -3.31
CA SER A 339 -32.81 -1.46 -3.94
C SER A 339 -31.93 -2.69 -3.76
N GLU A 340 -32.50 -3.75 -3.17
CA GLU A 340 -31.80 -5.02 -2.98
C GLU A 340 -31.53 -5.72 -4.31
N ASP A 341 -32.44 -5.65 -5.28
CA ASP A 341 -32.27 -6.23 -6.60
C ASP A 341 -31.07 -5.61 -7.35
N LEU A 342 -30.92 -4.28 -7.27
CA LEU A 342 -29.79 -3.57 -7.86
C LEU A 342 -28.48 -3.90 -7.13
N ALA A 343 -28.53 -4.06 -5.82
CA ALA A 343 -27.36 -4.46 -5.05
C ALA A 343 -26.91 -5.88 -5.39
N ARG A 344 -27.84 -6.82 -5.53
CA ARG A 344 -27.53 -8.20 -5.96
C ARG A 344 -26.94 -8.22 -7.36
N LEU A 345 -27.52 -7.51 -8.32
CA LEU A 345 -26.98 -7.35 -9.65
C LEU A 345 -25.53 -6.80 -9.61
N ALA A 346 -25.32 -5.71 -8.86
CA ALA A 346 -24.01 -5.07 -8.77
C ALA A 346 -22.94 -5.99 -8.18
N ILE A 347 -23.25 -6.68 -7.07
CA ILE A 347 -22.25 -7.45 -6.31
C ILE A 347 -22.06 -8.86 -6.92
N ARG A 348 -23.13 -9.56 -7.32
CA ARG A 348 -23.01 -10.94 -7.80
C ARG A 348 -22.71 -11.06 -9.28
N ASP A 349 -23.33 -10.18 -10.09
CA ASP A 349 -23.33 -10.37 -11.55
C ASP A 349 -22.35 -9.42 -12.26
N LEU A 350 -22.10 -8.22 -11.71
CA LEU A 350 -21.28 -7.22 -12.38
C LEU A 350 -19.88 -7.06 -11.76
N LEU A 351 -19.68 -7.35 -10.47
CA LEU A 351 -18.43 -7.05 -9.77
C LEU A 351 -17.25 -7.85 -10.36
N ASP A 352 -17.39 -9.17 -10.47
CA ASP A 352 -16.34 -10.04 -10.98
C ASP A 352 -16.01 -9.75 -12.46
N PRO A 353 -16.99 -9.69 -13.38
CA PRO A 353 -16.70 -9.33 -14.77
C PRO A 353 -16.09 -7.93 -14.93
N LEU A 354 -16.48 -6.96 -14.07
CA LEU A 354 -15.85 -5.63 -14.05
C LEU A 354 -14.40 -5.69 -13.58
N ALA A 355 -14.13 -6.47 -12.53
CA ALA A 355 -12.76 -6.67 -12.02
C ALA A 355 -11.87 -7.36 -13.06
N GLU A 356 -12.44 -8.23 -13.90
CA GLU A 356 -11.76 -8.89 -15.02
C GLU A 356 -11.71 -8.05 -16.30
N ASN A 357 -12.21 -6.81 -16.27
CA ASN A 357 -12.30 -5.89 -17.43
C ASN A 357 -13.11 -6.42 -18.63
N LYS A 358 -14.11 -7.27 -18.38
CA LYS A 358 -15.03 -7.82 -19.38
C LYS A 358 -16.17 -6.83 -19.68
N ILE A 359 -15.83 -5.64 -20.16
CA ILE A 359 -16.77 -4.52 -20.36
C ILE A 359 -17.94 -4.89 -21.28
N GLN A 360 -17.72 -5.69 -22.32
CA GLN A 360 -18.79 -6.10 -23.24
C GLN A 360 -19.81 -7.02 -22.55
N GLU A 361 -19.34 -7.99 -21.74
CA GLU A 361 -20.19 -8.88 -20.95
C GLU A 361 -21.01 -8.10 -19.93
N VAL A 362 -20.39 -7.18 -19.21
CA VAL A 362 -21.05 -6.29 -18.25
C VAL A 362 -22.13 -5.45 -18.94
N THR A 363 -21.81 -4.85 -20.09
CA THR A 363 -22.77 -4.04 -20.86
C THR A 363 -23.97 -4.87 -21.28
N GLN A 364 -23.76 -6.10 -21.74
CA GLN A 364 -24.82 -7.01 -22.14
C GLN A 364 -25.74 -7.37 -20.95
N LEU A 365 -25.14 -7.73 -19.80
CA LEU A 365 -25.87 -8.04 -18.56
C LEU A 365 -26.73 -6.87 -18.06
N VAL A 366 -26.19 -5.65 -18.13
CA VAL A 366 -26.94 -4.45 -17.75
C VAL A 366 -28.12 -4.21 -18.69
N ILE A 367 -27.95 -4.35 -20.00
CA ILE A 367 -29.01 -4.18 -21.00
C ILE A 367 -30.14 -5.22 -20.78
N GLU A 368 -29.76 -6.48 -20.59
CA GLU A 368 -30.73 -7.58 -20.39
C GLU A 368 -31.56 -7.35 -19.09
N ASN A 369 -30.91 -6.97 -17.99
CA ASN A 369 -31.60 -6.67 -16.74
C ASN A 369 -32.50 -5.42 -16.87
N PHE A 370 -32.07 -4.39 -17.59
CA PHE A 370 -32.89 -3.21 -17.87
C PHE A 370 -34.11 -3.52 -18.69
N GLU A 371 -33.99 -4.37 -19.71
CA GLU A 371 -35.16 -4.83 -20.53
C GLU A 371 -36.13 -5.66 -19.70
N GLN A 372 -35.68 -6.56 -18.85
CA GLN A 372 -36.52 -7.31 -17.91
C GLN A 372 -37.28 -6.37 -16.95
N PHE A 373 -36.59 -5.37 -16.40
CA PHE A 373 -37.20 -4.37 -15.54
C PHE A 373 -38.31 -3.58 -16.29
N ARG A 374 -38.05 -3.17 -17.55
CA ARG A 374 -39.06 -2.49 -18.38
C ARG A 374 -40.30 -3.36 -18.65
N ARG A 375 -40.12 -4.68 -18.85
CA ARG A 375 -41.24 -5.62 -19.07
C ARG A 375 -42.10 -5.85 -17.81
N LYS A 376 -41.51 -5.79 -16.62
CA LYS A 376 -42.21 -5.94 -15.34
C LYS A 376 -43.04 -4.70 -14.98
N LYS A 377 -42.77 -3.55 -15.57
CA LYS A 377 -43.51 -2.27 -15.32
C LYS A 377 -44.62 -1.99 -16.35
N LYS A 378 -44.80 -2.83 -17.35
CA LYS A 378 -45.97 -2.85 -18.26
C LYS A 378 -46.94 -3.92 -17.82
#